data_8ae363f0a1974316cc964e334612ae26
#
_entry.id   8ae363f0a1974316cc964e334612ae26
#
_cell.length_a   1.000
_cell.length_b   1.000
_cell.length_c   1.000
_cell.angle_alpha   90.00
_cell.angle_beta   90.00
_cell.angle_gamma   90.00
#
_symmetry.space_group_name_H-M   'P 1'
#
loop_
_entity.id
_entity.type
_entity.pdbx_description
1 polymer ?
#
loop_
_entity_poly.entity_id
_entity_poly.type
_entity_poly.pdbx_seq_one_letter_code
_entity_poly.pdbx_strand_id
1 'polypeptide(L)'
;VVVGVSNVLARYIPKVSGNYVNLLAGILTGILPVTNQLIAPFNGEIFMVLILAPLLFFEGQLTPLLRIKKKLGSILGTAVLLATVTMIILTWLLHVTLSIAAPLALAIAAIITPTDATAFDSVIEGRKIRRVIRDTLKTESLFNDATGMFYCRQQCFGYKRDNW
;
A
#
# COMPACT_ATOMS: atom_id res chain seq x y z
N VAL A 1 15.78 -16.18 -1.44
CA VAL A 1 17.18 -15.97 -1.84
C VAL A 1 17.44 -14.51 -2.19
N VAL A 2 16.67 -13.88 -3.12
CA VAL A 2 16.87 -12.48 -3.57
C VAL A 2 16.80 -11.49 -2.41
N VAL A 3 15.78 -11.59 -1.54
CA VAL A 3 15.63 -10.72 -0.35
C VAL A 3 16.77 -10.91 0.64
N GLY A 4 17.28 -12.13 0.79
CA GLY A 4 18.43 -12.38 1.66
C GLY A 4 19.71 -11.73 1.15
N VAL A 5 19.97 -11.84 -0.15
CA VAL A 5 21.14 -11.23 -0.80
C VAL A 5 21.03 -9.70 -0.78
N SER A 6 19.84 -9.14 -1.05
CA SER A 6 19.63 -7.68 -1.05
C SER A 6 19.76 -7.09 0.36
N ASN A 7 19.33 -7.78 1.41
CA ASN A 7 19.54 -7.35 2.80
C ASN A 7 21.01 -7.36 3.21
N VAL A 8 21.81 -8.32 2.71
CA VAL A 8 23.26 -8.31 2.91
C VAL A 8 23.88 -7.14 2.16
N LEU A 9 23.46 -6.89 0.91
CA LEU A 9 23.96 -5.78 0.09
C LEU A 9 23.60 -4.41 0.71
N ALA A 10 22.40 -4.26 1.29
CA ALA A 10 21.97 -3.04 1.99
C ALA A 10 22.86 -2.69 3.19
N ARG A 11 23.53 -3.66 3.82
CA ARG A 11 24.50 -3.40 4.89
C ARG A 11 25.78 -2.72 4.40
N TYR A 12 26.14 -2.89 3.13
CA TYR A 12 27.32 -2.26 2.54
C TYR A 12 27.07 -0.83 2.02
N ILE A 13 25.79 -0.42 1.91
CA ILE A 13 25.41 0.92 1.43
C ILE A 13 24.62 1.66 2.54
N PRO A 14 25.29 2.21 3.56
CA PRO A 14 24.62 2.75 4.75
C PRO A 14 23.78 4.01 4.51
N LYS A 15 23.78 4.58 3.30
CA LYS A 15 23.03 5.79 2.95
C LYS A 15 21.68 5.51 2.29
N VAL A 16 21.37 4.25 1.95
CA VAL A 16 20.13 3.88 1.24
C VAL A 16 19.33 2.95 2.14
N SER A 17 18.05 3.28 2.37
CA SER A 17 17.16 2.39 3.11
C SER A 17 17.06 1.02 2.42
N GLY A 18 17.15 -0.06 3.22
CA GLY A 18 17.07 -1.44 2.72
C GLY A 18 15.84 -1.72 1.85
N ASN A 19 14.74 -0.97 2.06
CA ASN A 19 13.52 -1.09 1.28
C ASN A 19 13.73 -0.72 -0.21
N TYR A 20 14.52 0.32 -0.50
CA TYR A 20 14.85 0.69 -1.89
C TYR A 20 15.75 -0.33 -2.57
N VAL A 21 16.69 -0.92 -1.83
CA VAL A 21 17.58 -1.98 -2.35
C VAL A 21 16.74 -3.22 -2.68
N ASN A 22 15.80 -3.60 -1.82
CA ASN A 22 14.89 -4.72 -2.05
C ASN A 22 13.96 -4.47 -3.25
N LEU A 23 13.44 -3.24 -3.40
CA LEU A 23 12.61 -2.86 -4.54
C LEU A 23 13.38 -2.96 -5.86
N LEU A 24 14.58 -2.39 -5.93
CA LEU A 24 15.45 -2.46 -7.11
C LEU A 24 15.83 -3.91 -7.44
N ALA A 25 16.18 -4.71 -6.44
CA ALA A 25 16.48 -6.12 -6.63
C ALA A 25 15.25 -6.89 -7.17
N GLY A 26 14.04 -6.56 -6.69
CA GLY A 26 12.79 -7.13 -7.19
C GLY A 26 12.52 -6.76 -8.66
N ILE A 27 12.71 -5.50 -9.03
CA ILE A 27 12.58 -5.02 -10.42
C ILE A 27 13.60 -5.71 -11.34
N LEU A 28 14.86 -5.75 -10.93
CA LEU A 28 15.92 -6.39 -11.72
C LEU A 28 15.66 -7.88 -11.93
N THR A 29 15.21 -8.60 -10.90
CA THR A 29 14.83 -10.01 -11.04
C THR A 29 13.59 -10.21 -11.92
N GLY A 30 12.62 -9.29 -11.90
CA GLY A 30 11.43 -9.36 -12.74
C GLY A 30 11.69 -9.13 -14.23
N ILE A 31 12.76 -8.40 -14.57
CA ILE A 31 13.17 -8.16 -15.97
C ILE A 31 13.90 -9.39 -16.57
N LEU A 32 14.48 -10.24 -15.72
CA LEU A 32 15.23 -11.41 -16.21
C LEU A 32 14.27 -12.52 -16.69
N PRO A 33 14.33 -12.94 -17.96
CA PRO A 33 13.40 -13.93 -18.53
C PRO A 33 13.49 -15.31 -17.86
N VAL A 34 14.60 -15.63 -17.21
CA VAL A 34 14.79 -16.87 -16.45
C VAL A 34 13.88 -16.92 -15.22
N THR A 35 13.55 -15.78 -14.64
CA THR A 35 12.73 -15.70 -13.43
C THR A 35 11.24 -15.91 -13.75
N ASN A 36 10.80 -15.55 -14.96
CA ASN A 36 9.40 -15.74 -15.39
C ASN A 36 9.00 -17.23 -15.46
N GLN A 37 9.96 -18.14 -15.67
CA GLN A 37 9.69 -19.59 -15.65
C GLN A 37 9.68 -20.16 -14.22
N LEU A 38 10.34 -19.50 -13.28
CA LEU A 38 10.41 -19.91 -11.87
C LEU A 38 9.28 -19.31 -11.01
N ILE A 39 8.69 -18.22 -11.48
CA ILE A 39 7.49 -17.66 -10.85
C ILE A 39 6.31 -18.48 -11.40
N ALA A 40 5.97 -19.56 -10.68
CA ALA A 40 4.74 -20.31 -10.86
C ALA A 40 3.55 -19.35 -10.99
N PRO A 41 2.45 -19.73 -11.66
CA PRO A 41 1.31 -18.85 -11.88
C PRO A 41 0.90 -18.19 -10.55
N PHE A 42 1.16 -16.89 -10.45
CA PHE A 42 0.92 -16.10 -9.25
C PHE A 42 -0.59 -16.03 -9.01
N ASN A 43 -1.05 -16.75 -8.01
CA ASN A 43 -2.45 -16.71 -7.62
C ASN A 43 -2.66 -15.52 -6.67
N GLY A 44 -3.26 -14.45 -7.20
CA GLY A 44 -3.55 -13.24 -6.44
C GLY A 44 -4.43 -13.49 -5.21
N GLU A 45 -5.33 -14.46 -5.24
CA GLU A 45 -6.19 -14.79 -4.09
C GLU A 45 -5.38 -15.40 -2.94
N ILE A 46 -4.46 -16.32 -3.25
CA ILE A 46 -3.56 -16.91 -2.26
C ILE A 46 -2.67 -15.84 -1.65
N PHE A 47 -2.13 -14.92 -2.46
CA PHE A 47 -1.33 -13.81 -1.97
C PHE A 47 -2.11 -12.89 -1.03
N MET A 48 -3.33 -12.52 -1.41
CA MET A 48 -4.20 -11.66 -0.60
C MET A 48 -4.52 -12.29 0.76
N VAL A 49 -4.87 -13.57 0.78
CA VAL A 49 -5.29 -14.26 2.01
C VAL A 49 -4.09 -14.67 2.87
N LEU A 50 -3.01 -15.17 2.26
CA LEU A 50 -1.89 -15.76 3.00
C LEU A 50 -0.84 -14.72 3.42
N ILE A 51 -0.66 -13.66 2.66
CA ILE A 51 0.38 -12.66 2.91
C ILE A 51 -0.23 -11.32 3.34
N LEU A 52 -1.14 -10.76 2.56
CA LEU A 52 -1.66 -9.42 2.80
C LEU A 52 -2.58 -9.36 4.03
N ALA A 53 -3.48 -10.32 4.20
CA ALA A 53 -4.39 -10.33 5.34
C ALA A 53 -3.66 -10.48 6.70
N PRO A 54 -2.70 -11.41 6.89
CA PRO A 54 -1.90 -11.47 8.12
C PRO A 54 -1.05 -10.22 8.35
N LEU A 55 -0.50 -9.62 7.29
CA LEU A 55 0.28 -8.40 7.38
C LEU A 55 -0.57 -7.24 7.93
N LEU A 56 -1.72 -6.98 7.34
CA LEU A 56 -2.65 -5.95 7.80
C LEU A 56 -3.18 -6.22 9.21
N PHE A 57 -3.45 -7.48 9.54
CA PHE A 57 -3.85 -7.88 10.88
C PHE A 57 -2.75 -7.57 11.91
N PHE A 58 -1.50 -7.88 11.58
CA PHE A 58 -0.35 -7.61 12.45
C PHE A 58 -0.12 -6.10 12.63
N GLU A 59 -0.21 -5.31 11.56
CA GLU A 59 -0.15 -3.85 11.62
C GLU A 59 -1.29 -3.26 12.47
N GLY A 60 -2.49 -3.80 12.34
CA GLY A 60 -3.64 -3.42 13.17
C GLY A 60 -3.41 -3.70 14.66
N GLN A 61 -2.77 -4.83 15.01
CA GLN A 61 -2.42 -5.14 16.39
C GLN A 61 -1.33 -4.22 16.97
N LEU A 62 -0.37 -3.80 16.15
CA LEU A 62 0.69 -2.88 16.56
C LEU A 62 0.20 -1.43 16.73
N THR A 63 -1.00 -1.13 16.26
CA THR A 63 -1.58 0.22 16.36
C THR A 63 -2.05 0.49 17.78
N PRO A 64 -1.54 1.53 18.48
CA PRO A 64 -1.85 1.80 19.87
C PRO A 64 -3.22 2.45 20.04
N LEU A 65 -4.29 1.71 19.78
CA LEU A 65 -5.69 2.19 19.81
C LEU A 65 -6.07 2.89 21.11
N LEU A 66 -5.54 2.45 22.26
CA LEU A 66 -5.80 3.06 23.56
C LEU A 66 -5.29 4.50 23.67
N ARG A 67 -4.17 4.82 23.02
CA ARG A 67 -3.61 6.19 23.00
C ARG A 67 -4.38 7.13 22.07
N ILE A 68 -4.95 6.57 21.02
CA ILE A 68 -5.58 7.31 19.93
C ILE A 68 -7.10 7.41 20.15
N LYS A 69 -7.66 6.64 21.11
CA LYS A 69 -9.11 6.53 21.36
C LYS A 69 -9.85 7.88 21.39
N LYS A 70 -9.27 8.90 22.03
CA LYS A 70 -9.87 10.23 22.12
C LYS A 70 -9.90 11.00 20.78
N LYS A 71 -9.06 10.64 19.81
CA LYS A 71 -8.95 11.28 18.49
C LYS A 71 -9.32 10.35 17.33
N LEU A 72 -9.70 9.11 17.64
CA LEU A 72 -9.95 8.08 16.64
C LEU A 72 -11.02 8.52 15.63
N GLY A 73 -12.11 9.11 16.07
CA GLY A 73 -13.16 9.60 15.17
C GLY A 73 -12.67 10.70 14.23
N SER A 74 -11.83 11.61 14.71
CA SER A 74 -11.24 12.66 13.87
C SER A 74 -10.25 12.07 12.86
N ILE A 75 -9.37 11.18 13.31
CA ILE A 75 -8.35 10.54 12.43
C ILE A 75 -9.05 9.69 11.37
N LEU A 76 -10.06 8.90 11.78
CA LEU A 76 -10.85 8.07 10.86
C LEU A 76 -11.57 8.92 9.81
N GLY A 77 -12.27 9.97 10.30
CA GLY A 77 -12.98 10.88 9.40
C GLY A 77 -12.04 11.55 8.40
N THR A 78 -10.89 12.04 8.87
CA THR A 78 -9.90 12.69 7.99
C THR A 78 -9.28 11.70 7.01
N ALA A 79 -8.89 10.51 7.45
CA ALA A 79 -8.29 9.48 6.60
C ALA A 79 -9.25 9.03 5.49
N VAL A 80 -10.48 8.67 5.86
CA VAL A 80 -11.51 8.21 4.88
C VAL A 80 -11.88 9.34 3.93
N LEU A 81 -12.08 10.55 4.44
CA LEU A 81 -12.44 11.71 3.61
C LEU A 81 -11.30 12.04 2.64
N LEU A 82 -10.06 12.11 3.12
CA LEU A 82 -8.89 12.41 2.30
C LEU A 82 -8.68 11.34 1.22
N ALA A 83 -8.73 10.06 1.59
CA ALA A 83 -8.61 8.95 0.64
C ALA A 83 -9.71 9.01 -0.43
N THR A 84 -10.96 9.25 -0.03
CA THR A 84 -12.10 9.32 -0.97
C THR A 84 -11.95 10.51 -1.92
N VAL A 85 -11.62 11.70 -1.42
CA VAL A 85 -11.41 12.89 -2.25
C VAL A 85 -10.25 12.68 -3.22
N THR A 86 -9.13 12.14 -2.74
CA THR A 86 -7.97 11.84 -3.60
C THR A 86 -8.32 10.83 -4.69
N MET A 87 -9.06 9.76 -4.36
CA MET A 87 -9.52 8.79 -5.35
C MET A 87 -10.43 9.42 -6.41
N ILE A 88 -11.36 10.30 -6.02
CA ILE A 88 -12.25 10.97 -6.97
C ILE A 88 -11.44 11.87 -7.91
N ILE A 89 -10.51 12.67 -7.38
CA ILE A 89 -9.66 13.55 -8.17
C ILE A 89 -8.80 12.75 -9.15
N LEU A 90 -8.14 11.68 -8.66
CA LEU A 90 -7.33 10.80 -9.51
C LEU A 90 -8.16 10.09 -10.58
N THR A 91 -9.34 9.61 -10.23
CA THR A 91 -10.27 9.00 -11.20
C THR A 91 -10.63 9.97 -12.31
N TRP A 92 -11.00 11.20 -11.94
CA TRP A 92 -11.32 12.24 -12.90
C TRP A 92 -10.14 12.58 -13.79
N LEU A 93 -8.95 12.75 -13.20
CA LEU A 93 -7.71 13.04 -13.91
C LEU A 93 -7.38 11.93 -14.92
N LEU A 94 -7.39 10.65 -14.48
CA LEU A 94 -7.11 9.50 -15.33
C LEU A 94 -8.15 9.37 -16.47
N HIS A 95 -9.43 9.62 -16.18
CA HIS A 95 -10.47 9.59 -17.18
C HIS A 95 -10.26 10.65 -18.26
N VAL A 96 -9.94 11.88 -17.88
CA VAL A 96 -9.75 13.00 -18.81
C VAL A 96 -8.43 12.90 -19.58
N THR A 97 -7.32 12.52 -18.91
CA THR A 97 -5.99 12.52 -19.57
C THR A 97 -5.74 11.28 -20.42
N LEU A 98 -6.16 10.11 -19.95
CA LEU A 98 -5.89 8.84 -20.60
C LEU A 98 -7.10 8.24 -21.32
N SER A 99 -8.27 8.92 -21.28
CA SER A 99 -9.53 8.44 -21.86
C SER A 99 -9.92 7.02 -21.40
N ILE A 100 -9.54 6.65 -20.17
CA ILE A 100 -9.83 5.34 -19.58
C ILE A 100 -11.29 5.35 -19.09
N ALA A 101 -11.99 4.22 -19.21
CA ALA A 101 -13.33 4.06 -18.66
C ALA A 101 -13.37 4.35 -17.15
N ALA A 102 -14.37 5.09 -16.68
CA ALA A 102 -14.46 5.55 -15.30
C ALA A 102 -14.32 4.44 -14.24
N PRO A 103 -14.92 3.23 -14.41
CA PRO A 103 -14.72 2.14 -13.44
C PRO A 103 -13.26 1.67 -13.34
N LEU A 104 -12.56 1.60 -14.48
CA LEU A 104 -11.15 1.19 -14.50
C LEU A 104 -10.26 2.30 -13.92
N ALA A 105 -10.54 3.56 -14.24
CA ALA A 105 -9.85 4.70 -13.64
C ALA A 105 -10.00 4.74 -12.12
N LEU A 106 -11.20 4.44 -11.60
CA LEU A 106 -11.45 4.35 -10.17
C LEU A 106 -10.70 3.18 -9.51
N ALA A 107 -10.65 2.02 -10.17
CA ALA A 107 -9.88 0.88 -9.67
C ALA A 107 -8.38 1.22 -9.56
N ILE A 108 -7.82 1.86 -10.59
CA ILE A 108 -6.41 2.32 -10.60
C ILE A 108 -6.19 3.37 -9.50
N ALA A 109 -7.07 4.35 -9.38
CA ALA A 109 -7.00 5.37 -8.34
C ALA A 109 -7.06 4.76 -6.93
N ALA A 110 -7.92 3.76 -6.71
CA ALA A 110 -8.04 3.06 -5.43
C ALA A 110 -6.77 2.27 -5.04
N ILE A 111 -6.00 1.79 -6.01
CA ILE A 111 -4.73 1.10 -5.79
C ILE A 111 -3.60 2.11 -5.48
N ILE A 112 -3.62 3.29 -6.09
CA ILE A 112 -2.55 4.29 -5.96
C ILE A 112 -2.74 5.16 -4.69
N THR A 113 -3.98 5.37 -4.25
CA THR A 113 -4.31 6.29 -3.14
C THR A 113 -3.77 5.87 -1.77
N PRO A 114 -3.72 4.56 -1.40
CA PRO A 114 -3.18 4.15 -0.11
C PRO A 114 -1.76 4.67 0.13
N THR A 115 -1.51 5.18 1.34
CA THR A 115 -0.21 5.72 1.76
C THR A 115 0.52 4.73 2.64
N ASP A 116 1.82 4.52 2.39
CA ASP A 116 2.64 3.56 3.14
C ASP A 116 3.30 4.21 4.36
N ALA A 117 2.90 3.78 5.57
CA ALA A 117 3.51 4.21 6.82
C ALA A 117 4.95 3.72 6.99
N THR A 118 5.34 2.62 6.35
CA THR A 118 6.71 2.09 6.40
C THR A 118 7.66 2.95 5.57
N ALA A 119 7.19 3.51 4.47
CA ALA A 119 7.94 4.50 3.69
C ALA A 119 8.24 5.74 4.53
N PHE A 120 7.26 6.23 5.30
CA PHE A 120 7.45 7.33 6.23
C PHE A 120 8.51 6.99 7.31
N ASP A 121 8.43 5.81 7.93
CA ASP A 121 9.42 5.36 8.92
C ASP A 121 10.84 5.34 8.31
N SER A 122 11.00 4.94 7.06
CA SER A 122 12.29 4.91 6.35
C SER A 122 12.88 6.31 6.11
N VAL A 123 12.03 7.29 5.82
CA VAL A 123 12.46 8.68 5.58
C VAL A 123 12.90 9.38 6.87
N ILE A 124 12.25 9.04 7.99
CA ILE A 124 12.54 9.65 9.29
C ILE A 124 13.57 8.88 10.12
N GLU A 125 14.14 7.82 9.57
CA GLU A 125 15.17 7.04 10.25
C GLU A 125 16.32 7.95 10.71
N GLY A 126 16.59 7.94 12.04
CA GLY A 126 17.57 8.82 12.67
C GLY A 126 17.03 10.19 13.13
N ARG A 127 15.79 10.56 12.86
CA ARG A 127 15.18 11.81 13.35
C ARG A 127 14.25 11.57 14.55
N LYS A 128 14.34 12.45 15.57
CA LYS A 128 13.47 12.39 16.75
C LYS A 128 12.10 12.99 16.43
N ILE A 129 11.13 12.17 16.02
CA ILE A 129 9.74 12.59 15.85
C ILE A 129 8.93 12.21 17.09
N ARG A 130 7.95 13.05 17.46
CA ARG A 130 7.02 12.77 18.57
C ARG A 130 6.26 11.48 18.29
N ARG A 131 6.24 10.54 19.24
CA ARG A 131 5.52 9.26 19.14
C ARG A 131 4.06 9.43 18.71
N VAL A 132 3.39 10.47 19.23
CA VAL A 132 1.98 10.74 18.87
C VAL A 132 1.79 10.99 17.37
N ILE A 133 2.71 11.72 16.71
CA ILE A 133 2.63 11.99 15.28
C ILE A 133 2.82 10.70 14.49
N ARG A 134 3.81 9.89 14.88
CA ARG A 134 4.07 8.59 14.25
C ARG A 134 2.87 7.64 14.39
N ASP A 135 2.31 7.54 15.59
CA ASP A 135 1.15 6.68 15.87
C ASP A 135 -0.09 7.15 15.06
N THR A 136 -0.27 8.48 14.92
CA THR A 136 -1.37 9.06 14.13
C THR A 136 -1.21 8.72 12.65
N LEU A 137 -0.02 8.91 12.08
CA LEU A 137 0.24 8.64 10.66
C LEU A 137 0.11 7.14 10.33
N LYS A 138 0.56 6.26 11.23
CA LYS A 138 0.36 4.81 11.06
C LYS A 138 -1.11 4.42 11.07
N THR A 139 -1.88 5.03 11.95
CA THR A 139 -3.32 4.77 12.02
C THR A 139 -4.02 5.31 10.77
N GLU A 140 -3.67 6.50 10.30
CA GLU A 140 -4.20 7.10 9.08
C GLU A 140 -3.92 6.22 7.86
N SER A 141 -2.68 5.76 7.69
CA SER A 141 -2.27 4.86 6.63
C SER A 141 -3.08 3.57 6.61
N LEU A 142 -3.23 2.91 7.76
CA LEU A 142 -4.02 1.69 7.90
C LEU A 142 -5.48 1.86 7.42
N PHE A 143 -6.09 3.02 7.70
CA PHE A 143 -7.45 3.31 7.25
C PHE A 143 -7.52 3.71 5.78
N ASN A 144 -6.50 4.37 5.25
CA ASN A 144 -6.37 4.62 3.81
C ASN A 144 -6.28 3.31 3.03
N ASP A 145 -5.48 2.36 3.49
CA ASP A 145 -5.34 1.03 2.90
C ASP A 145 -6.69 0.28 2.90
N ALA A 146 -7.37 0.25 4.05
CA ALA A 146 -8.68 -0.38 4.17
C ALA A 146 -9.71 0.28 3.24
N THR A 147 -9.70 1.61 3.11
CA THR A 147 -10.60 2.37 2.23
C THR A 147 -10.30 2.06 0.77
N GLY A 148 -9.03 2.08 0.35
CA GLY A 148 -8.60 1.73 -1.00
C GLY A 148 -9.00 0.30 -1.39
N MET A 149 -8.77 -0.67 -0.51
CA MET A 149 -9.18 -2.07 -0.73
C MET A 149 -10.69 -2.22 -0.87
N PHE A 150 -11.48 -1.50 -0.07
CA PHE A 150 -12.94 -1.52 -0.16
C PHE A 150 -13.42 -1.05 -1.54
N TYR A 151 -12.93 0.09 -2.01
CA TYR A 151 -13.30 0.63 -3.33
C TYR A 151 -12.81 -0.24 -4.47
N CYS A 152 -11.58 -0.75 -4.42
CA CYS A 152 -11.05 -1.66 -5.43
C CYS A 152 -11.91 -2.94 -5.54
N ARG A 153 -12.25 -3.55 -4.40
CA ARG A 153 -13.13 -4.73 -4.37
C ARG A 153 -14.49 -4.45 -4.97
N GLN A 154 -15.11 -3.32 -4.62
CA GLN A 154 -16.44 -2.98 -5.12
C GLN A 154 -16.46 -2.83 -6.64
N GLN A 155 -15.42 -2.22 -7.22
CA GLN A 155 -15.30 -2.08 -8.68
C GLN A 155 -15.02 -3.41 -9.38
N CYS A 156 -14.16 -4.26 -8.84
CA CYS A 156 -13.90 -5.58 -9.40
C CYS A 156 -15.17 -6.46 -9.41
N PHE A 157 -15.98 -6.40 -8.36
CA PHE A 157 -17.25 -7.14 -8.29
C PHE A 157 -18.35 -6.51 -9.17
N GLY A 158 -18.43 -5.20 -9.25
CA GLY A 158 -19.37 -4.50 -10.13
C GLY A 158 -19.11 -4.82 -11.60
N TYR A 159 -17.87 -4.71 -12.04
CA TYR A 159 -17.46 -5.03 -13.40
C TYR A 159 -17.77 -6.48 -13.82
N LYS A 160 -17.61 -7.43 -12.89
CA LYS A 160 -17.92 -8.85 -13.14
C LYS A 160 -19.43 -9.09 -13.29
N ARG A 161 -20.28 -8.30 -12.63
CA ARG A 161 -21.74 -8.47 -12.68
C ARG A 161 -22.34 -7.91 -13.97
N ASP A 162 -21.76 -6.86 -14.54
CA ASP A 162 -22.31 -6.17 -15.72
C ASP A 162 -21.85 -6.80 -17.06
N ASN A 163 -20.96 -7.80 -17.01
CA ASN A 163 -20.41 -8.49 -18.18
C ASN A 163 -20.78 -9.99 -18.27
N TRP A 164 -21.86 -10.41 -17.56
CA TRP A 164 -22.49 -11.75 -17.69
C TRP A 164 -23.95 -11.60 -18.19
#